data_d3ba3370c9bec7534c972a1fcba76289
#
_entry.id   d3ba3370c9bec7534c972a1fcba76289
#
_cell.length_a   1.000
_cell.length_b   1.000
_cell.length_c   1.000
_cell.angle_alpha   90.00
_cell.angle_beta   90.00
_cell.angle_gamma   90.00
#
_symmetry.space_group_name_H-M   'P 1'
#
loop_
_entity.id
_entity.type
_entity.pdbx_description
1 polymer ?
#
loop_
_entity_poly.entity_id
_entity_poly.type
_entity_poly.pdbx_seq_one_letter_code
_entity_poly.pdbx_strand_id
1 'polypeptide(L)'
;STLCMALAGIIPNLADGTMSGTVVVNGMNTARYSVSQLSQHVGYVQQDPESQLFCASVEDEIAFPLENRGIDPETMDRRIDDMLELVGMTGYRKRVPTSLSGGQMQRVAIAAALAAEPDVLILDEPTAALDPEGKQEVFDALERIRRTRQLTVVMAEQDTEHIARWADQVLFLVNGELVRNGDARMFTRERAMLESAGVEVAADPLPRIVAMPEAAAGEPVIAMEHVTHRYTEGGNASAALDDVSVRIMPGSFVGLIGRNGSGKTTLAKHLNGLLKPDRGTITVDGLDVAKHSVGEMAAHVGFVFQNPDHQIFCSSTREEISFGPTALGLDGGTVFRRVDEMMTLFDLHRYEEVSPATLGYGERRAVALASVLAMRTPILVLDEPTAGLDHRLSQRFLGAIKRLNEQGTTIVMISHDMRAVYRYCSHVLQLQDGHVVQFGPIDKTGSAQHPQADQHERHEPITNTHGLRKISKHHNKTGRKR
;
A
#
# COMPACT_ATOMS: atom_id res chain seq x y z
N SER A 1 7.97 -10.90 -4.20
CA SER A 1 8.90 -11.13 -3.04
C SER A 1 9.87 -12.29 -3.27
N THR A 2 9.42 -13.54 -3.58
CA THR A 2 10.31 -14.71 -3.69
C THR A 2 11.47 -14.51 -4.69
N LEU A 3 11.19 -13.92 -5.86
CA LEU A 3 12.24 -13.59 -6.84
C LEU A 3 13.22 -12.55 -6.30
N CYS A 4 12.72 -11.52 -5.62
CA CYS A 4 13.57 -10.49 -4.99
C CYS A 4 14.48 -11.10 -3.92
N MET A 5 13.95 -11.99 -3.06
CA MET A 5 14.76 -12.72 -2.07
C MET A 5 15.80 -13.64 -2.70
N ALA A 6 15.49 -14.30 -3.82
CA ALA A 6 16.47 -15.12 -4.53
C ALA A 6 17.59 -14.29 -5.18
N LEU A 7 17.25 -13.11 -5.73
CA LEU A 7 18.22 -12.16 -6.26
C LEU A 7 19.11 -11.54 -5.17
N ALA A 8 18.55 -11.28 -3.99
CA ALA A 8 19.31 -10.82 -2.82
C ALA A 8 20.12 -11.93 -2.12
N GLY A 9 19.97 -13.20 -2.54
CA GLY A 9 20.63 -14.34 -1.93
C GLY A 9 20.07 -14.77 -0.58
N ILE A 10 18.92 -14.21 -0.17
CA ILE A 10 18.21 -14.60 1.05
C ILE A 10 17.72 -16.05 0.92
N ILE A 11 17.16 -16.41 -0.23
CA ILE A 11 16.87 -17.79 -0.60
C ILE A 11 18.05 -18.32 -1.43
N PRO A 12 18.65 -19.49 -1.10
CA PRO A 12 18.30 -20.43 -0.03
C PRO A 12 19.09 -20.23 1.27
N ASN A 13 19.85 -19.12 1.43
CA ASN A 13 20.87 -19.03 2.48
C ASN A 13 20.31 -18.71 3.89
N LEU A 14 19.24 -17.92 3.98
CA LEU A 14 18.64 -17.48 5.25
C LEU A 14 17.16 -17.89 5.37
N ALA A 15 16.43 -17.96 4.27
CA ALA A 15 15.05 -18.41 4.23
C ALA A 15 14.98 -19.82 3.63
N ASP A 16 14.16 -20.68 4.23
CA ASP A 16 13.93 -22.02 3.76
C ASP A 16 13.34 -22.03 2.35
N GLY A 17 13.93 -22.85 1.48
CA GLY A 17 13.47 -23.00 0.12
C GLY A 17 14.38 -23.90 -0.71
N THR A 18 13.79 -24.63 -1.65
CA THR A 18 14.55 -25.42 -2.63
C THR A 18 14.73 -24.60 -3.89
N MET A 19 15.97 -24.27 -4.24
CA MET A 19 16.30 -23.55 -5.47
C MET A 19 16.91 -24.51 -6.48
N SER A 20 16.34 -24.59 -7.69
CA SER A 20 16.94 -25.28 -8.83
C SER A 20 17.35 -24.27 -9.89
N GLY A 21 18.43 -24.55 -10.62
CA GLY A 21 19.02 -23.62 -11.57
C GLY A 21 20.05 -22.69 -10.93
N THR A 22 20.29 -21.53 -11.54
CA THR A 22 21.37 -20.62 -11.14
C THR A 22 20.88 -19.16 -11.18
N VAL A 23 21.07 -18.46 -10.07
CA VAL A 23 20.86 -17.01 -9.99
C VAL A 23 22.24 -16.35 -9.84
N VAL A 24 22.55 -15.41 -10.74
CA VAL A 24 23.80 -14.67 -10.76
C VAL A 24 23.51 -13.18 -10.72
N VAL A 25 24.06 -12.48 -9.73
CA VAL A 25 23.95 -11.02 -9.59
C VAL A 25 25.36 -10.46 -9.50
N ASN A 26 25.66 -9.48 -10.34
CA ASN A 26 27.01 -8.89 -10.46
C ASN A 26 28.14 -9.94 -10.58
N GLY A 27 27.92 -11.02 -11.35
CA GLY A 27 28.87 -12.10 -11.53
C GLY A 27 28.95 -13.12 -10.39
N MET A 28 28.21 -12.92 -9.29
CA MET A 28 28.17 -13.75 -8.09
C MET A 28 26.97 -14.70 -8.11
N ASN A 29 27.21 -16.00 -7.96
CA ASN A 29 26.13 -16.98 -7.82
C ASN A 29 25.54 -16.91 -6.40
N THR A 30 24.27 -16.50 -6.28
CA THR A 30 23.61 -16.23 -4.99
C THR A 30 23.54 -17.45 -4.06
N ALA A 31 23.58 -18.68 -4.59
CA ALA A 31 23.60 -19.90 -3.79
C ALA A 31 25.01 -20.28 -3.27
N ARG A 32 26.06 -19.61 -3.73
CA ARG A 32 27.45 -19.92 -3.36
C ARG A 32 28.12 -18.88 -2.48
N TYR A 33 27.58 -17.66 -2.48
CA TYR A 33 28.08 -16.55 -1.67
C TYR A 33 27.12 -16.31 -0.50
N SER A 34 27.67 -15.97 0.66
CA SER A 34 26.85 -15.59 1.81
C SER A 34 26.10 -14.27 1.54
N VAL A 35 24.98 -14.06 2.24
CA VAL A 35 24.24 -12.79 2.16
C VAL A 35 25.11 -11.59 2.51
N SER A 36 26.03 -11.73 3.48
CA SER A 36 26.99 -10.69 3.84
C SER A 36 27.95 -10.33 2.69
N GLN A 37 28.37 -11.32 1.87
CA GLN A 37 29.20 -11.03 0.69
C GLN A 37 28.38 -10.39 -0.43
N LEU A 38 27.16 -10.87 -0.66
CA LEU A 38 26.25 -10.32 -1.66
C LEU A 38 25.81 -8.90 -1.32
N SER A 39 25.60 -8.57 -0.05
CA SER A 39 25.19 -7.25 0.41
C SER A 39 26.23 -6.13 0.15
N GLN A 40 27.46 -6.50 -0.24
CA GLN A 40 28.45 -5.54 -0.72
C GLN A 40 28.08 -4.97 -2.10
N HIS A 41 27.30 -5.69 -2.88
CA HIS A 41 26.92 -5.35 -4.24
C HIS A 41 25.40 -5.19 -4.44
N VAL A 42 24.61 -5.69 -3.49
CA VAL A 42 23.14 -5.73 -3.58
C VAL A 42 22.54 -5.02 -2.38
N GLY A 43 21.82 -3.94 -2.61
CA GLY A 43 20.91 -3.34 -1.63
C GLY A 43 19.53 -4.00 -1.75
N TYR A 44 18.89 -4.34 -0.64
CA TYR A 44 17.56 -4.93 -0.62
C TYR A 44 16.64 -4.13 0.32
N VAL A 45 15.49 -3.73 -0.20
CA VAL A 45 14.45 -3.03 0.55
C VAL A 45 13.20 -3.90 0.56
N GLN A 46 12.71 -4.22 1.75
CA GLN A 46 11.57 -5.08 1.96
C GLN A 46 10.24 -4.33 1.75
N GLN A 47 9.16 -5.09 1.58
CA GLN A 47 7.82 -4.56 1.41
C GLN A 47 7.35 -3.74 2.62
N ASP A 48 7.66 -4.21 3.82
CA ASP A 48 7.32 -3.54 5.07
C ASP A 48 8.58 -2.87 5.66
N PRO A 49 8.68 -1.51 5.61
CA PRO A 49 9.82 -0.81 6.16
C PRO A 49 9.87 -0.89 7.70
N GLU A 50 8.74 -1.06 8.40
CA GLU A 50 8.72 -1.18 9.86
C GLU A 50 9.47 -2.42 10.32
N SER A 51 9.38 -3.51 9.58
CA SER A 51 10.11 -4.76 9.88
C SER A 51 11.62 -4.67 9.57
N GLN A 52 12.04 -3.69 8.77
CA GLN A 52 13.42 -3.52 8.35
C GLN A 52 14.19 -2.53 9.22
N LEU A 53 13.51 -1.47 9.72
CA LEU A 53 14.12 -0.40 10.51
C LEU A 53 14.11 -0.76 12.01
N PHE A 54 15.28 -0.81 12.64
CA PHE A 54 15.43 -1.29 14.02
C PHE A 54 16.35 -0.42 14.89
N CYS A 55 17.02 0.58 14.32
CA CYS A 55 17.93 1.45 15.05
C CYS A 55 17.18 2.57 15.82
N ALA A 56 17.89 3.24 16.72
CA ALA A 56 17.32 4.29 17.58
C ALA A 56 17.04 5.61 16.83
N SER A 57 17.75 5.88 15.75
CA SER A 57 17.59 7.09 14.94
C SER A 57 17.75 6.80 13.45
N VAL A 58 17.26 7.72 12.61
CA VAL A 58 17.41 7.66 11.15
C VAL A 58 18.89 7.64 10.75
N GLU A 59 19.74 8.41 11.42
CA GLU A 59 21.18 8.39 11.13
C GLU A 59 21.80 7.03 11.45
N ASP A 60 21.40 6.39 12.56
CA ASP A 60 21.91 5.07 12.93
C ASP A 60 21.50 3.99 11.90
N GLU A 61 20.28 4.09 11.35
CA GLU A 61 19.83 3.19 10.26
C GLU A 61 20.71 3.31 9.01
N ILE A 62 21.09 4.54 8.64
CA ILE A 62 21.93 4.78 7.46
C ILE A 62 23.40 4.47 7.77
N ALA A 63 23.85 4.68 9.02
CA ALA A 63 25.20 4.37 9.49
C ALA A 63 25.45 2.85 9.54
N PHE A 64 24.46 2.06 9.95
CA PHE A 64 24.59 0.63 10.22
C PHE A 64 25.29 -0.16 9.09
N PRO A 65 24.89 -0.06 7.80
CA PRO A 65 25.60 -0.74 6.72
C PRO A 65 27.02 -0.20 6.49
N LEU A 66 27.29 1.05 6.83
CA LEU A 66 28.62 1.66 6.71
C LEU A 66 29.57 1.19 7.82
N GLU A 67 29.08 1.09 9.05
CA GLU A 67 29.83 0.54 10.20
C GLU A 67 30.23 -0.90 9.95
N ASN A 68 29.30 -1.73 9.42
CA ASN A 68 29.58 -3.13 9.05
C ASN A 68 30.67 -3.26 7.96
N ARG A 69 30.94 -2.18 7.21
CA ARG A 69 32.02 -2.11 6.21
C ARG A 69 33.29 -1.46 6.74
N GLY A 70 33.31 -1.02 7.98
CA GLY A 70 34.46 -0.36 8.59
C GLY A 70 34.79 1.00 7.97
N ILE A 71 33.77 1.71 7.47
CA ILE A 71 33.93 3.07 6.93
C ILE A 71 34.29 4.01 8.08
N ASP A 72 35.24 4.91 7.86
CA ASP A 72 35.66 5.87 8.87
C ASP A 72 34.56 6.89 9.22
N PRO A 73 34.53 7.42 10.43
CA PRO A 73 33.45 8.27 10.92
C PRO A 73 33.21 9.54 10.08
N GLU A 74 34.26 10.17 9.56
CA GLU A 74 34.13 11.40 8.76
C GLU A 74 33.49 11.13 7.40
N THR A 75 33.88 10.04 6.74
CA THR A 75 33.27 9.57 5.49
C THR A 75 31.85 9.12 5.72
N MET A 76 31.56 8.45 6.85
CA MET A 76 30.24 8.00 7.24
C MET A 76 29.30 9.20 7.43
N ASP A 77 29.71 10.22 8.17
CA ASP A 77 28.90 11.42 8.42
C ASP A 77 28.49 12.13 7.13
N ARG A 78 29.43 12.29 6.18
CA ARG A 78 29.13 12.84 4.85
C ARG A 78 28.15 11.98 4.07
N ARG A 79 28.34 10.65 4.07
CA ARG A 79 27.43 9.73 3.34
C ARG A 79 26.03 9.74 3.91
N ILE A 80 25.88 9.87 5.22
CA ILE A 80 24.55 10.01 5.84
C ILE A 80 23.84 11.25 5.33
N ASP A 81 24.54 12.40 5.32
CA ASP A 81 23.96 13.64 4.82
C ASP A 81 23.62 13.56 3.33
N ASP A 82 24.51 13.00 2.49
CA ASP A 82 24.26 12.78 1.07
C ASP A 82 23.03 11.89 0.82
N MET A 83 22.86 10.83 1.63
CA MET A 83 21.70 9.93 1.49
C MET A 83 20.41 10.61 1.94
N LEU A 84 20.44 11.37 3.03
CA LEU A 84 19.28 12.14 3.49
C LEU A 84 18.85 13.21 2.48
N GLU A 85 19.80 13.89 1.85
CA GLU A 85 19.51 14.83 0.77
C GLU A 85 18.89 14.12 -0.45
N LEU A 86 19.49 12.99 -0.85
CA LEU A 86 19.05 12.21 -2.01
C LEU A 86 17.59 11.76 -1.90
N VAL A 87 17.18 11.33 -0.69
CA VAL A 87 15.79 10.88 -0.45
C VAL A 87 14.86 11.99 0.09
N GLY A 88 15.36 13.24 0.21
CA GLY A 88 14.58 14.39 0.68
C GLY A 88 14.21 14.32 2.18
N MET A 89 15.14 13.86 3.03
CA MET A 89 14.93 13.64 4.47
C MET A 89 15.93 14.39 5.36
N THR A 90 16.53 15.49 4.88
CA THR A 90 17.58 16.22 5.59
C THR A 90 17.24 16.66 7.02
N GLY A 91 15.97 17.03 7.27
CA GLY A 91 15.49 17.44 8.60
C GLY A 91 15.18 16.31 9.58
N TYR A 92 15.37 15.04 9.18
CA TYR A 92 14.91 13.87 9.95
C TYR A 92 16.04 13.07 10.60
N ARG A 93 17.29 13.50 10.45
CA ARG A 93 18.51 12.77 10.85
C ARG A 93 18.44 12.19 12.27
N LYS A 94 17.96 12.96 13.25
CA LYS A 94 17.85 12.57 14.68
C LYS A 94 16.49 12.01 15.07
N ARG A 95 15.57 11.83 14.13
CA ARG A 95 14.25 11.27 14.41
C ARG A 95 14.31 9.77 14.67
N VAL A 96 13.42 9.29 15.53
CA VAL A 96 13.21 7.85 15.73
C VAL A 96 12.41 7.29 14.55
N PRO A 97 12.82 6.19 13.89
CA PRO A 97 12.13 5.65 12.73
C PRO A 97 10.64 5.38 12.95
N THR A 98 10.24 4.90 14.11
CA THR A 98 8.82 4.62 14.43
C THR A 98 7.94 5.86 14.54
N SER A 99 8.53 7.07 14.57
CA SER A 99 7.80 8.34 14.55
C SER A 99 7.54 8.87 13.13
N LEU A 100 8.00 8.16 12.10
CA LEU A 100 7.90 8.55 10.71
C LEU A 100 6.63 8.00 10.07
N SER A 101 6.14 8.66 8.99
CA SER A 101 5.10 8.08 8.14
C SER A 101 5.65 6.89 7.33
N GLY A 102 4.78 6.00 6.83
CA GLY A 102 5.18 4.87 6.00
C GLY A 102 6.05 5.27 4.80
N GLY A 103 5.71 6.35 4.09
CA GLY A 103 6.53 6.87 2.99
C GLY A 103 7.89 7.43 3.44
N GLN A 104 7.95 8.05 4.63
CA GLN A 104 9.21 8.50 5.21
C GLN A 104 10.08 7.31 5.64
N MET A 105 9.49 6.29 6.30
CA MET A 105 10.18 5.05 6.65
C MET A 105 10.74 4.34 5.40
N GLN A 106 9.94 4.25 4.34
CA GLN A 106 10.38 3.66 3.08
C GLN A 106 11.58 4.40 2.46
N ARG A 107 11.57 5.73 2.49
CA ARG A 107 12.70 6.54 2.00
C ARG A 107 13.95 6.36 2.86
N VAL A 108 13.80 6.19 4.17
CA VAL A 108 14.93 5.88 5.07
C VAL A 108 15.48 4.48 4.77
N ALA A 109 14.64 3.47 4.55
CA ALA A 109 15.07 2.13 4.16
C ALA A 109 15.83 2.13 2.83
N ILE A 110 15.35 2.91 1.84
CA ILE A 110 16.07 3.11 0.57
C ILE A 110 17.43 3.81 0.80
N ALA A 111 17.47 4.86 1.64
CA ALA A 111 18.71 5.56 1.97
C ALA A 111 19.73 4.62 2.64
N ALA A 112 19.30 3.83 3.60
CA ALA A 112 20.14 2.83 4.27
C ALA A 112 20.70 1.79 3.29
N ALA A 113 19.84 1.25 2.41
CA ALA A 113 20.24 0.28 1.39
C ALA A 113 21.28 0.87 0.40
N LEU A 114 21.17 2.17 0.09
CA LEU A 114 22.07 2.88 -0.83
C LEU A 114 23.36 3.40 -0.20
N ALA A 115 23.40 3.59 1.12
CA ALA A 115 24.56 4.13 1.82
C ALA A 115 25.83 3.31 1.57
N ALA A 116 25.64 2.00 1.43
CA ALA A 116 26.70 1.06 1.11
C ALA A 116 27.15 1.08 -0.37
N GLU A 117 26.57 1.93 -1.24
CA GLU A 117 26.90 2.06 -2.67
C GLU A 117 26.82 0.71 -3.41
N PRO A 118 25.65 0.03 -3.41
CA PRO A 118 25.47 -1.22 -4.12
C PRO A 118 25.46 -0.99 -5.64
N ASP A 119 25.80 -2.04 -6.42
CA ASP A 119 25.67 -2.04 -7.89
C ASP A 119 24.22 -2.32 -8.33
N VAL A 120 23.46 -3.05 -7.48
CA VAL A 120 22.07 -3.44 -7.72
C VAL A 120 21.22 -3.08 -6.51
N LEU A 121 20.11 -2.38 -6.73
CA LEU A 121 19.08 -2.10 -5.72
C LEU A 121 17.84 -2.93 -6.03
N ILE A 122 17.43 -3.76 -5.10
CA ILE A 122 16.22 -4.57 -5.20
C ILE A 122 15.16 -3.98 -4.27
N LEU A 123 13.99 -3.66 -4.82
CA LEU A 123 12.87 -3.08 -4.10
C LEU A 123 11.66 -4.04 -4.19
N ASP A 124 11.18 -4.49 -3.06
CA ASP A 124 10.03 -5.40 -2.99
C ASP A 124 8.77 -4.64 -2.59
N GLU A 125 7.93 -4.34 -3.56
CA GLU A 125 6.69 -3.55 -3.43
C GLU A 125 6.86 -2.26 -2.60
N PRO A 126 7.81 -1.37 -2.96
CA PRO A 126 8.19 -0.23 -2.13
C PRO A 126 7.09 0.81 -1.94
N THR A 127 5.97 0.69 -2.65
CA THR A 127 4.87 1.66 -2.57
C THR A 127 3.53 1.07 -2.13
N ALA A 128 3.48 -0.22 -1.77
CA ALA A 128 2.24 -0.96 -1.53
C ALA A 128 1.35 -0.37 -0.41
N ALA A 129 1.96 0.21 0.64
CA ALA A 129 1.25 0.75 1.81
C ALA A 129 1.20 2.29 1.84
N LEU A 130 1.56 2.94 0.73
CA LEU A 130 1.69 4.39 0.67
C LEU A 130 0.46 5.07 0.05
N ASP A 131 0.14 6.25 0.57
CA ASP A 131 -0.81 7.17 -0.07
C ASP A 131 -0.24 7.71 -1.40
N PRO A 132 -1.06 8.30 -2.27
CA PRO A 132 -0.60 8.77 -3.58
C PRO A 132 0.58 9.75 -3.52
N GLU A 133 0.64 10.60 -2.48
CA GLU A 133 1.73 11.54 -2.28
C GLU A 133 3.01 10.83 -1.85
N GLY A 134 2.93 9.90 -0.87
CA GLY A 134 4.05 9.08 -0.46
C GLY A 134 4.62 8.21 -1.59
N LYS A 135 3.75 7.68 -2.47
CA LYS A 135 4.19 6.99 -3.70
C LYS A 135 4.99 7.92 -4.60
N GLN A 136 4.46 9.12 -4.87
CA GLN A 136 5.15 10.10 -5.72
C GLN A 136 6.51 10.49 -5.11
N GLU A 137 6.58 10.73 -3.80
CA GLU A 137 7.84 11.05 -3.10
C GLU A 137 8.89 9.94 -3.23
N VAL A 138 8.49 8.67 -3.14
CA VAL A 138 9.40 7.51 -3.33
C VAL A 138 9.88 7.45 -4.78
N PHE A 139 8.98 7.59 -5.77
CA PHE A 139 9.38 7.60 -7.18
C PHE A 139 10.27 8.80 -7.54
N ASP A 140 10.01 9.98 -6.98
CA ASP A 140 10.86 11.16 -7.15
C ASP A 140 12.27 10.93 -6.57
N ALA A 141 12.36 10.27 -5.42
CA ALA A 141 13.66 9.87 -4.84
C ALA A 141 14.39 8.87 -5.75
N LEU A 142 13.70 7.84 -6.25
CA LEU A 142 14.27 6.87 -7.17
C LEU A 142 14.72 7.51 -8.49
N GLU A 143 13.99 8.50 -9.01
CA GLU A 143 14.39 9.24 -10.20
C GLU A 143 15.66 10.09 -9.94
N ARG A 144 15.78 10.73 -8.79
CA ARG A 144 17.04 11.43 -8.40
C ARG A 144 18.21 10.45 -8.34
N ILE A 145 17.99 9.27 -7.73
CA ILE A 145 19.01 8.21 -7.65
C ILE A 145 19.46 7.78 -9.06
N ARG A 146 18.51 7.51 -9.95
CA ARG A 146 18.77 7.10 -11.34
C ARG A 146 19.60 8.12 -12.12
N ARG A 147 19.34 9.42 -11.90
CA ARG A 147 20.07 10.51 -12.58
C ARG A 147 21.48 10.74 -12.04
N THR A 148 21.71 10.44 -10.78
CA THR A 148 22.97 10.74 -10.09
C THR A 148 23.93 9.55 -10.01
N ARG A 149 23.41 8.31 -10.16
CA ARG A 149 24.18 7.07 -9.98
C ARG A 149 23.96 6.11 -11.14
N GLN A 150 25.01 5.39 -11.52
CA GLN A 150 24.88 4.21 -12.40
C GLN A 150 24.47 3.01 -11.52
N LEU A 151 23.18 2.75 -11.39
CA LEU A 151 22.61 1.74 -10.53
C LEU A 151 21.60 0.93 -11.33
N THR A 152 21.68 -0.40 -11.21
CA THR A 152 20.63 -1.28 -11.70
C THR A 152 19.54 -1.37 -10.64
N VAL A 153 18.31 -1.02 -10.98
CA VAL A 153 17.16 -1.15 -10.07
C VAL A 153 16.27 -2.31 -10.54
N VAL A 154 16.02 -3.25 -9.65
CA VAL A 154 15.03 -4.33 -9.84
C VAL A 154 13.90 -4.08 -8.85
N MET A 155 12.69 -3.86 -9.35
CA MET A 155 11.54 -3.53 -8.51
C MET A 155 10.39 -4.50 -8.79
N ALA A 156 9.89 -5.16 -7.75
CA ALA A 156 8.58 -5.80 -7.77
C ALA A 156 7.55 -4.71 -7.40
N GLU A 157 6.55 -4.50 -8.25
CA GLU A 157 5.54 -3.45 -8.04
C GLU A 157 4.23 -3.84 -8.74
N GLN A 158 3.10 -3.46 -8.15
CA GLN A 158 1.77 -3.71 -8.70
C GLN A 158 1.19 -2.47 -9.40
N ASP A 159 1.70 -1.28 -9.13
CA ASP A 159 1.25 -0.02 -9.71
C ASP A 159 1.76 0.13 -11.16
N THR A 160 0.93 -0.33 -12.11
CA THR A 160 1.29 -0.34 -13.54
C THR A 160 1.45 1.05 -14.13
N GLU A 161 0.85 2.09 -13.56
CA GLU A 161 0.99 3.47 -14.06
C GLU A 161 2.41 3.98 -13.84
N HIS A 162 2.93 3.79 -12.63
CA HIS A 162 4.30 4.18 -12.31
C HIS A 162 5.32 3.30 -13.04
N ILE A 163 5.11 1.97 -13.10
CA ILE A 163 5.98 1.07 -13.87
C ILE A 163 6.06 1.51 -15.34
N ALA A 164 4.92 1.84 -15.95
CA ALA A 164 4.87 2.26 -17.36
C ALA A 164 5.69 3.52 -17.65
N ARG A 165 5.83 4.42 -16.68
CA ARG A 165 6.59 5.67 -16.82
C ARG A 165 8.08 5.49 -16.51
N TRP A 166 8.42 4.51 -15.69
CA TRP A 166 9.71 4.44 -15.02
C TRP A 166 10.60 3.27 -15.45
N ALA A 167 10.01 2.11 -15.80
CA ALA A 167 10.76 0.91 -16.11
C ALA A 167 11.25 0.89 -17.57
N ASP A 168 12.53 0.56 -17.77
CA ASP A 168 13.11 0.30 -19.09
C ASP A 168 12.68 -1.09 -19.59
N GLN A 169 12.56 -2.05 -18.68
CA GLN A 169 12.17 -3.43 -18.95
C GLN A 169 11.15 -3.92 -17.91
N VAL A 170 10.15 -4.65 -18.38
CA VAL A 170 9.09 -5.22 -17.54
C VAL A 170 9.08 -6.73 -17.69
N LEU A 171 9.17 -7.43 -16.55
CA LEU A 171 9.01 -8.87 -16.45
C LEU A 171 7.64 -9.16 -15.85
N PHE A 172 6.82 -9.90 -16.57
CA PHE A 172 5.49 -10.26 -16.11
C PHE A 172 5.42 -11.72 -15.67
N LEU A 173 5.18 -11.94 -14.37
CA LEU A 173 5.10 -13.27 -13.76
C LEU A 173 3.65 -13.60 -13.39
N VAL A 174 3.25 -14.85 -13.67
CA VAL A 174 1.97 -15.42 -13.25
C VAL A 174 2.24 -16.76 -12.59
N ASN A 175 1.79 -16.95 -11.36
CA ASN A 175 1.99 -18.18 -10.59
C ASN A 175 3.46 -18.66 -10.58
N GLY A 176 4.42 -17.74 -10.51
CA GLY A 176 5.84 -18.03 -10.50
C GLY A 176 6.48 -18.27 -11.87
N GLU A 177 5.72 -18.25 -12.97
CA GLU A 177 6.20 -18.40 -14.34
C GLU A 177 6.37 -17.05 -15.03
N LEU A 178 7.48 -16.86 -15.74
CA LEU A 178 7.71 -15.69 -16.58
C LEU A 178 6.88 -15.81 -17.86
N VAL A 179 5.76 -15.10 -17.92
CA VAL A 179 4.83 -15.14 -19.07
C VAL A 179 5.24 -14.17 -20.17
N ARG A 180 5.78 -13.01 -19.80
CA ARG A 180 6.21 -11.97 -20.74
C ARG A 180 7.43 -11.23 -20.23
N ASN A 181 8.21 -10.77 -21.19
CA ASN A 181 9.35 -9.87 -21.00
C ASN A 181 9.32 -8.83 -22.12
N GLY A 182 9.31 -7.54 -21.75
CA GLY A 182 9.20 -6.45 -22.73
C GLY A 182 9.35 -5.07 -22.11
N ASP A 183 9.07 -4.05 -22.88
CA ASP A 183 9.02 -2.66 -22.43
C ASP A 183 7.61 -2.28 -21.92
N ALA A 184 7.47 -1.06 -21.40
CA ALA A 184 6.21 -0.56 -20.85
C ALA A 184 5.04 -0.52 -21.85
N ARG A 185 5.31 -0.58 -23.17
CA ARG A 185 4.25 -0.63 -24.19
C ARG A 185 3.42 -1.91 -24.13
N MET A 186 3.91 -2.94 -23.42
CA MET A 186 3.14 -4.16 -23.17
C MET A 186 1.83 -3.89 -22.41
N PHE A 187 1.78 -2.90 -21.53
CA PHE A 187 0.56 -2.53 -20.78
C PHE A 187 -0.57 -2.10 -21.72
N THR A 188 -0.25 -1.49 -22.86
CA THR A 188 -1.26 -1.12 -23.86
C THR A 188 -1.54 -2.26 -24.84
N ARG A 189 -0.51 -2.95 -25.32
CA ARG A 189 -0.65 -3.98 -26.35
C ARG A 189 -1.27 -5.27 -25.87
N GLU A 190 -0.99 -5.65 -24.64
CA GLU A 190 -1.40 -6.94 -24.05
C GLU A 190 -2.36 -6.76 -22.87
N ARG A 191 -3.08 -5.63 -22.81
CA ARG A 191 -3.97 -5.25 -21.72
C ARG A 191 -4.93 -6.37 -21.30
N ALA A 192 -5.64 -6.97 -22.25
CA ALA A 192 -6.61 -8.02 -21.96
C ALA A 192 -5.98 -9.26 -21.29
N MET A 193 -4.74 -9.61 -21.69
CA MET A 193 -4.01 -10.72 -21.11
C MET A 193 -3.56 -10.36 -19.67
N LEU A 194 -3.04 -9.15 -19.45
CA LEU A 194 -2.62 -8.68 -18.13
C LEU A 194 -3.80 -8.63 -17.15
N GLU A 195 -4.95 -8.09 -17.58
CA GLU A 195 -6.18 -8.05 -16.77
C GLU A 195 -6.71 -9.46 -16.46
N SER A 196 -6.66 -10.40 -17.43
CA SER A 196 -7.08 -11.79 -17.21
C SER A 196 -6.19 -12.52 -16.21
N ALA A 197 -4.92 -12.12 -16.13
CA ALA A 197 -3.94 -12.65 -15.18
C ALA A 197 -3.92 -11.89 -13.83
N GLY A 198 -4.82 -10.94 -13.64
CA GLY A 198 -5.00 -10.23 -12.38
C GLY A 198 -4.16 -8.98 -12.21
N VAL A 199 -3.62 -8.41 -13.30
CA VAL A 199 -2.94 -7.11 -13.26
C VAL A 199 -3.90 -6.01 -13.68
N GLU A 200 -4.05 -5.00 -12.82
CA GLU A 200 -4.85 -3.83 -13.14
C GLU A 200 -4.06 -2.87 -14.02
N VAL A 201 -4.57 -2.60 -15.22
CA VAL A 201 -3.96 -1.65 -16.15
C VAL A 201 -4.69 -0.32 -16.10
N ALA A 202 -3.98 0.77 -15.81
CA ALA A 202 -4.55 2.11 -15.73
C ALA A 202 -5.23 2.53 -17.03
N ALA A 203 -6.48 3.01 -16.98
CA ALA A 203 -7.22 3.32 -18.18
C ALA A 203 -8.09 4.57 -18.16
N ASP A 204 -8.79 4.90 -17.10
CA ASP A 204 -9.85 5.90 -17.17
C ASP A 204 -9.68 7.05 -16.15
N PRO A 205 -10.10 8.29 -16.54
CA PRO A 205 -10.14 9.39 -15.60
C PRO A 205 -11.12 9.09 -14.45
N LEU A 206 -10.72 9.48 -13.23
CA LEU A 206 -11.55 9.25 -12.05
C LEU A 206 -12.80 10.13 -12.09
N PRO A 207 -13.99 9.61 -11.69
CA PRO A 207 -15.22 10.37 -11.64
C PRO A 207 -15.16 11.49 -10.59
N ARG A 208 -16.07 12.48 -10.70
CA ARG A 208 -16.13 13.61 -9.79
C ARG A 208 -16.97 13.28 -8.55
N ILE A 209 -16.60 13.89 -7.42
CA ILE A 209 -17.39 13.88 -6.20
C ILE A 209 -18.34 15.08 -6.27
N VAL A 210 -19.63 14.84 -6.04
CA VAL A 210 -20.66 15.89 -5.97
C VAL A 210 -20.90 16.24 -4.50
N ALA A 211 -20.97 17.51 -4.15
CA ALA A 211 -21.31 17.91 -2.79
C ALA A 211 -22.69 17.38 -2.40
N MET A 212 -22.83 16.86 -1.18
CA MET A 212 -24.13 16.43 -0.68
C MET A 212 -25.10 17.61 -0.59
N PRO A 213 -26.37 17.44 -1.02
CA PRO A 213 -27.44 18.40 -0.67
C PRO A 213 -27.59 18.43 0.87
N GLU A 214 -27.80 19.61 1.45
CA GLU A 214 -27.92 19.87 2.90
C GLU A 214 -28.99 19.05 3.63
N ALA A 215 -29.88 18.37 2.94
CA ALA A 215 -30.99 17.61 3.53
C ALA A 215 -31.15 16.21 2.87
N ALA A 216 -30.37 15.23 3.29
CA ALA A 216 -30.80 13.84 3.11
C ALA A 216 -31.91 13.55 4.12
N ALA A 217 -33.14 13.28 3.64
CA ALA A 217 -34.28 12.94 4.50
C ALA A 217 -34.08 11.53 5.08
N GLY A 218 -34.16 11.38 6.41
CA GLY A 218 -34.07 10.10 7.11
C GLY A 218 -33.19 10.14 8.36
N GLU A 219 -33.29 9.09 9.17
CA GLU A 219 -32.40 8.93 10.33
C GLU A 219 -31.06 8.29 9.88
N PRO A 220 -29.91 8.91 10.21
CA PRO A 220 -28.62 8.36 9.88
C PRO A 220 -28.33 7.12 10.74
N VAL A 221 -27.70 6.12 10.16
CA VAL A 221 -27.21 4.95 10.92
C VAL A 221 -25.90 5.26 11.66
N ILE A 222 -25.13 6.23 11.17
CA ILE A 222 -23.97 6.81 11.84
C ILE A 222 -24.12 8.32 11.86
N ALA A 223 -24.12 8.93 13.04
CA ALA A 223 -24.10 10.36 13.22
C ALA A 223 -22.93 10.77 14.13
N MET A 224 -22.11 11.68 13.66
CA MET A 224 -21.05 12.34 14.42
C MET A 224 -21.37 13.83 14.47
N GLU A 225 -21.35 14.43 15.65
CA GLU A 225 -21.69 15.84 15.85
C GLU A 225 -20.61 16.52 16.69
N HIS A 226 -19.88 17.45 16.07
CA HIS A 226 -18.81 18.25 16.69
C HIS A 226 -17.74 17.40 17.39
N VAL A 227 -17.33 16.29 16.76
CA VAL A 227 -16.41 15.31 17.34
C VAL A 227 -14.98 15.84 17.29
N THR A 228 -14.34 15.88 18.46
CA THR A 228 -12.91 16.18 18.59
C THR A 228 -12.24 15.05 19.36
N HIS A 229 -11.07 14.62 18.89
CA HIS A 229 -10.22 13.66 19.55
C HIS A 229 -8.74 14.03 19.44
N ARG A 230 -8.00 13.96 20.56
CA ARG A 230 -6.59 14.32 20.65
C ARG A 230 -5.78 13.19 21.24
N TYR A 231 -4.68 12.84 20.60
CA TYR A 231 -3.68 11.98 21.21
C TYR A 231 -2.76 12.81 22.11
N THR A 232 -2.54 12.35 23.34
CA THR A 232 -1.60 12.96 24.28
C THR A 232 -0.36 12.07 24.37
N GLU A 233 0.59 12.23 23.47
CA GLU A 233 1.89 11.59 23.56
C GLU A 233 2.97 12.66 23.74
N GLY A 234 3.87 12.45 24.74
CA GLY A 234 5.07 13.28 24.93
C GLY A 234 4.86 14.75 25.25
N GLY A 235 3.69 15.13 25.78
CA GLY A 235 3.42 16.52 26.20
C GLY A 235 2.91 17.45 25.10
N ASN A 236 2.84 17.02 23.85
CA ASN A 236 2.20 17.75 22.75
C ASN A 236 0.88 17.07 22.39
N ALA A 237 -0.24 17.75 22.60
CA ALA A 237 -1.56 17.29 22.15
C ALA A 237 -1.74 17.60 20.66
N SER A 238 -1.73 16.59 19.82
CA SER A 238 -2.10 16.69 18.40
C SER A 238 -3.56 16.32 18.22
N ALA A 239 -4.36 17.21 17.62
CA ALA A 239 -5.74 16.89 17.27
C ALA A 239 -5.74 15.93 16.07
N ALA A 240 -6.25 14.71 16.28
CA ALA A 240 -6.42 13.72 15.21
C ALA A 240 -7.80 13.88 14.52
N LEU A 241 -8.80 14.36 15.26
CA LEU A 241 -10.08 14.84 14.75
C LEU A 241 -10.39 16.18 15.41
N ASP A 242 -10.86 17.16 14.63
CA ASP A 242 -11.20 18.49 15.13
C ASP A 242 -12.51 18.99 14.50
N ASP A 243 -13.54 19.06 15.34
CA ASP A 243 -14.91 19.49 14.99
C ASP A 243 -15.54 18.73 13.81
N VAL A 244 -15.38 17.39 13.81
CA VAL A 244 -15.92 16.53 12.75
C VAL A 244 -17.42 16.32 12.94
N SER A 245 -18.20 16.69 11.92
CA SER A 245 -19.65 16.42 11.83
C SER A 245 -19.96 15.70 10.52
N VAL A 246 -20.59 14.51 10.60
CA VAL A 246 -20.95 13.70 9.43
C VAL A 246 -22.18 12.85 9.73
N ARG A 247 -23.03 12.63 8.72
CA ARG A 247 -24.21 11.77 8.80
C ARG A 247 -24.17 10.75 7.67
N ILE A 248 -24.07 9.44 8.00
CA ILE A 248 -24.06 8.35 7.03
C ILE A 248 -25.42 7.64 7.10
N MET A 249 -26.05 7.53 5.95
CA MET A 249 -27.37 6.91 5.82
C MET A 249 -27.27 5.38 5.74
N PRO A 250 -28.30 4.63 6.21
CA PRO A 250 -28.34 3.17 6.09
C PRO A 250 -28.12 2.71 4.64
N GLY A 251 -27.37 1.60 4.46
CA GLY A 251 -27.05 1.06 3.15
C GLY A 251 -26.07 1.87 2.31
N SER A 252 -25.50 2.95 2.84
CA SER A 252 -24.43 3.68 2.14
C SER A 252 -23.15 2.85 2.09
N PHE A 253 -22.42 2.93 0.97
CA PHE A 253 -21.04 2.47 0.88
C PHE A 253 -20.12 3.69 0.76
N VAL A 254 -19.49 4.06 1.87
CA VAL A 254 -18.68 5.27 1.99
C VAL A 254 -17.20 4.92 1.85
N GLY A 255 -16.51 5.54 0.89
CA GLY A 255 -15.05 5.54 0.81
C GLY A 255 -14.48 6.68 1.66
N LEU A 256 -13.76 6.35 2.72
CA LEU A 256 -13.07 7.32 3.58
C LEU A 256 -11.65 7.52 3.08
N ILE A 257 -11.39 8.69 2.51
CA ILE A 257 -10.12 9.03 1.85
C ILE A 257 -9.42 10.21 2.54
N GLY A 258 -8.13 10.37 2.27
CA GLY A 258 -7.29 11.45 2.80
C GLY A 258 -5.85 11.00 2.96
N ARG A 259 -4.95 11.94 3.19
CA ARG A 259 -3.52 11.68 3.42
C ARG A 259 -3.28 10.84 4.68
N ASN A 260 -2.10 10.23 4.78
CA ASN A 260 -1.69 9.58 6.03
C ASN A 260 -1.62 10.63 7.14
N GLY A 261 -2.11 10.25 8.33
CA GLY A 261 -2.23 11.18 9.46
C GLY A 261 -3.45 12.11 9.43
N SER A 262 -4.31 12.05 8.39
CA SER A 262 -5.50 12.92 8.32
C SER A 262 -6.64 12.56 9.30
N GLY A 263 -6.51 11.49 10.09
CA GLY A 263 -7.50 11.08 11.08
C GLY A 263 -8.44 9.94 10.64
N LYS A 264 -8.25 9.31 9.48
CA LYS A 264 -9.13 8.24 8.94
C LYS A 264 -9.30 7.08 9.91
N THR A 265 -8.20 6.44 10.31
CA THR A 265 -8.22 5.30 11.25
C THR A 265 -8.75 5.73 12.63
N THR A 266 -8.48 6.96 13.05
CA THR A 266 -9.04 7.52 14.30
C THR A 266 -10.55 7.63 14.21
N LEU A 267 -11.09 8.23 13.13
CA LEU A 267 -12.52 8.29 12.89
C LEU A 267 -13.15 6.89 12.88
N ALA A 268 -12.55 5.96 12.14
CA ALA A 268 -13.02 4.59 12.04
C ALA A 268 -13.08 3.88 13.41
N LYS A 269 -12.06 4.03 14.25
CA LYS A 269 -12.00 3.45 15.61
C LYS A 269 -13.05 4.02 16.58
N HIS A 270 -13.58 5.20 16.32
CA HIS A 270 -14.70 5.73 17.09
C HIS A 270 -16.00 4.99 16.77
N LEU A 271 -16.20 4.52 15.53
CA LEU A 271 -17.45 3.89 15.11
C LEU A 271 -17.75 2.58 15.83
N ASN A 272 -16.70 1.84 16.24
CA ASN A 272 -16.85 0.59 16.99
C ASN A 272 -16.56 0.76 18.50
N GLY A 273 -16.35 1.99 18.96
CA GLY A 273 -16.12 2.31 20.38
C GLY A 273 -14.71 2.00 20.89
N LEU A 274 -13.75 1.64 20.04
CA LEU A 274 -12.32 1.49 20.42
C LEU A 274 -11.73 2.81 20.91
N LEU A 275 -12.18 3.92 20.35
CA LEU A 275 -11.88 5.26 20.84
C LEU A 275 -13.18 5.95 21.26
N LYS A 276 -13.08 6.80 22.27
CA LYS A 276 -14.17 7.67 22.72
C LYS A 276 -13.82 9.12 22.40
N PRO A 277 -14.79 9.95 21.98
CA PRO A 277 -14.51 11.34 21.68
C PRO A 277 -14.18 12.14 22.93
N ASP A 278 -13.26 13.10 22.85
CA ASP A 278 -13.01 14.08 23.91
C ASP A 278 -14.13 15.11 23.99
N ARG A 279 -14.74 15.42 22.83
CA ARG A 279 -15.89 16.34 22.68
C ARG A 279 -16.80 15.85 21.57
N GLY A 280 -18.05 16.30 21.61
CA GLY A 280 -19.07 15.94 20.65
C GLY A 280 -19.75 14.61 20.99
N THR A 281 -20.59 14.15 20.09
CA THR A 281 -21.37 12.92 20.24
C THR A 281 -21.25 12.03 19.01
N ILE A 282 -21.27 10.72 19.24
CA ILE A 282 -21.25 9.72 18.17
C ILE A 282 -22.36 8.72 18.44
N THR A 283 -23.30 8.63 17.50
CA THR A 283 -24.36 7.63 17.52
C THR A 283 -24.18 6.68 16.37
N VAL A 284 -24.19 5.37 16.65
CA VAL A 284 -24.04 4.30 15.68
C VAL A 284 -25.15 3.27 15.91
N ASP A 285 -25.95 3.01 14.88
CA ASP A 285 -27.12 2.13 14.93
C ASP A 285 -28.07 2.46 16.11
N GLY A 286 -28.28 3.76 16.37
CA GLY A 286 -29.07 4.27 17.48
C GLY A 286 -28.40 4.26 18.85
N LEU A 287 -27.18 3.73 18.98
CA LEU A 287 -26.42 3.62 20.22
C LEU A 287 -25.41 4.78 20.37
N ASP A 288 -25.42 5.43 21.55
CA ASP A 288 -24.39 6.39 21.92
C ASP A 288 -23.08 5.65 22.25
N VAL A 289 -22.09 5.81 21.36
CA VAL A 289 -20.79 5.10 21.48
C VAL A 289 -20.09 5.37 22.82
N ALA A 290 -20.26 6.55 23.41
CA ALA A 290 -19.62 6.88 24.67
C ALA A 290 -20.15 6.04 25.84
N LYS A 291 -21.39 5.53 25.73
CA LYS A 291 -22.10 4.80 26.81
C LYS A 291 -22.00 3.28 26.69
N HIS A 292 -21.53 2.75 25.56
CA HIS A 292 -21.49 1.32 25.31
C HIS A 292 -20.05 0.80 25.27
N SER A 293 -19.86 -0.44 25.70
CA SER A 293 -18.57 -1.13 25.60
C SER A 293 -18.28 -1.56 24.18
N VAL A 294 -16.99 -1.83 23.88
CA VAL A 294 -16.57 -2.38 22.56
C VAL A 294 -17.28 -3.69 22.26
N GLY A 295 -17.48 -4.56 23.28
CA GLY A 295 -18.18 -5.84 23.13
C GLY A 295 -19.65 -5.68 22.72
N GLU A 296 -20.37 -4.70 23.27
CA GLU A 296 -21.74 -4.37 22.85
C GLU A 296 -21.76 -3.80 21.44
N MET A 297 -20.82 -2.91 21.11
CA MET A 297 -20.71 -2.34 19.77
C MET A 297 -20.36 -3.37 18.70
N ALA A 298 -19.67 -4.46 19.05
CA ALA A 298 -19.28 -5.51 18.12
C ALA A 298 -20.47 -6.25 17.47
N ALA A 299 -21.67 -6.21 18.09
CA ALA A 299 -22.89 -6.74 17.48
C ALA A 299 -23.42 -5.85 16.36
N HIS A 300 -23.07 -4.57 16.35
CA HIS A 300 -23.54 -3.55 15.42
C HIS A 300 -22.50 -3.20 14.35
N VAL A 301 -21.21 -3.23 14.71
CA VAL A 301 -20.09 -2.79 13.85
C VAL A 301 -19.03 -3.87 13.79
N GLY A 302 -18.89 -4.51 12.63
CA GLY A 302 -17.73 -5.32 12.30
C GLY A 302 -16.57 -4.42 11.88
N PHE A 303 -15.39 -4.62 12.47
CA PHE A 303 -14.20 -3.82 12.19
C PHE A 303 -13.05 -4.69 11.69
N VAL A 304 -12.50 -4.36 10.53
CA VAL A 304 -11.30 -5.00 9.97
C VAL A 304 -10.13 -4.03 10.11
N PHE A 305 -9.10 -4.46 10.84
CA PHE A 305 -7.88 -3.66 11.05
C PHE A 305 -6.98 -3.68 9.81
N GLN A 306 -6.17 -2.63 9.64
CA GLN A 306 -5.18 -2.54 8.57
C GLN A 306 -4.15 -3.67 8.66
N ASN A 307 -3.61 -3.94 9.85
CA ASN A 307 -2.69 -5.06 10.08
C ASN A 307 -3.49 -6.27 10.61
N PRO A 308 -3.50 -7.43 9.91
CA PRO A 308 -4.20 -8.63 10.37
C PRO A 308 -3.66 -9.18 11.70
N ASP A 309 -2.39 -8.96 12.02
CA ASP A 309 -1.77 -9.45 13.25
C ASP A 309 -2.33 -8.77 14.52
N HIS A 310 -3.00 -7.62 14.39
CA HIS A 310 -3.71 -6.97 15.48
C HIS A 310 -5.11 -7.56 15.74
N GLN A 311 -5.56 -8.50 14.91
CA GLN A 311 -6.90 -9.06 14.97
C GLN A 311 -6.88 -10.56 15.21
N ILE A 312 -5.91 -11.28 14.68
CA ILE A 312 -5.79 -12.73 14.72
C ILE A 312 -5.21 -13.20 16.04
N PHE A 313 -5.86 -14.19 16.70
CA PHE A 313 -5.41 -14.72 18.00
C PHE A 313 -5.75 -16.19 18.26
N CYS A 314 -6.57 -16.85 17.40
CA CYS A 314 -6.96 -18.24 17.59
C CYS A 314 -5.89 -19.22 17.08
N SER A 315 -6.01 -20.48 17.52
CA SER A 315 -5.06 -21.54 17.22
C SER A 315 -5.24 -22.17 15.82
N SER A 316 -6.45 -22.03 15.23
CA SER A 316 -6.72 -22.49 13.86
C SER A 316 -7.55 -21.46 13.07
N THR A 317 -7.47 -21.54 11.74
CA THR A 317 -8.23 -20.68 10.83
C THR A 317 -9.74 -20.83 11.03
N ARG A 318 -10.23 -22.07 11.25
CA ARG A 318 -11.65 -22.32 11.52
C ARG A 318 -12.10 -21.68 12.82
N GLU A 319 -11.31 -21.82 13.89
CA GLU A 319 -11.61 -21.18 15.18
C GLU A 319 -11.65 -19.66 15.05
N GLU A 320 -10.69 -19.06 14.34
CA GLU A 320 -10.63 -17.61 14.12
C GLU A 320 -11.89 -17.09 13.43
N ILE A 321 -12.34 -17.76 12.35
CA ILE A 321 -13.55 -17.35 11.61
C ILE A 321 -14.82 -17.61 12.42
N SER A 322 -14.85 -18.64 13.27
CA SER A 322 -16.03 -18.99 14.07
C SER A 322 -16.18 -18.15 15.34
N PHE A 323 -15.10 -17.52 15.82
CA PHE A 323 -15.06 -16.82 17.11
C PHE A 323 -16.14 -15.72 17.20
N GLY A 324 -16.17 -14.79 16.24
CA GLY A 324 -17.13 -13.68 16.21
C GLY A 324 -18.61 -14.15 16.23
N PRO A 325 -19.03 -15.00 15.27
CA PRO A 325 -20.38 -15.55 15.26
C PRO A 325 -20.76 -16.28 16.55
N THR A 326 -19.83 -17.03 17.15
CA THR A 326 -20.06 -17.74 18.43
C THR A 326 -20.22 -16.76 19.58
N ALA A 327 -19.36 -15.73 19.65
CA ALA A 327 -19.45 -14.68 20.68
C ALA A 327 -20.75 -13.87 20.60
N LEU A 328 -21.35 -13.75 19.38
CA LEU A 328 -22.65 -13.15 19.16
C LEU A 328 -23.81 -14.08 19.57
N GLY A 329 -23.55 -15.30 20.06
CA GLY A 329 -24.54 -16.23 20.56
C GLY A 329 -25.32 -16.99 19.44
N LEU A 330 -24.77 -17.08 18.23
CA LEU A 330 -25.41 -17.83 17.16
C LEU A 330 -25.36 -19.34 17.41
N ASP A 331 -26.38 -20.05 16.95
CA ASP A 331 -26.42 -21.52 17.03
C ASP A 331 -25.31 -22.17 16.19
N GLY A 332 -24.85 -23.37 16.62
CA GLY A 332 -23.72 -24.04 15.98
C GLY A 332 -23.93 -24.35 14.49
N GLY A 333 -25.19 -24.61 14.05
CA GLY A 333 -25.51 -24.85 12.65
C GLY A 333 -25.36 -23.58 11.79
N THR A 334 -25.74 -22.43 12.36
CA THR A 334 -25.56 -21.13 11.69
C THR A 334 -24.08 -20.73 11.66
N VAL A 335 -23.35 -20.94 12.76
CA VAL A 335 -21.89 -20.70 12.80
C VAL A 335 -21.20 -21.53 11.73
N PHE A 336 -21.47 -22.86 11.68
CA PHE A 336 -20.87 -23.75 10.69
C PHE A 336 -21.10 -23.26 9.24
N ARG A 337 -22.34 -22.92 8.89
CA ARG A 337 -22.68 -22.45 7.52
C ARG A 337 -21.94 -21.15 7.18
N ARG A 338 -21.88 -20.19 8.11
CA ARG A 338 -21.19 -18.91 7.89
C ARG A 338 -19.69 -19.08 7.73
N VAL A 339 -19.09 -19.95 8.54
CA VAL A 339 -17.66 -20.28 8.46
C VAL A 339 -17.35 -20.94 7.12
N ASP A 340 -18.12 -21.96 6.72
CA ASP A 340 -17.91 -22.67 5.45
C ASP A 340 -18.06 -21.74 4.22
N GLU A 341 -19.04 -20.84 4.27
CA GLU A 341 -19.20 -19.80 3.24
C GLU A 341 -17.97 -18.90 3.14
N MET A 342 -17.40 -18.46 4.26
CA MET A 342 -16.19 -17.64 4.29
C MET A 342 -14.95 -18.41 3.85
N MET A 343 -14.81 -19.66 4.29
CA MET A 343 -13.74 -20.57 3.85
C MET A 343 -13.74 -20.75 2.33
N THR A 344 -14.93 -20.90 1.74
CA THR A 344 -15.10 -21.00 0.29
C THR A 344 -14.80 -19.68 -0.42
N LEU A 345 -15.29 -18.54 0.10
CA LEU A 345 -15.11 -17.23 -0.50
C LEU A 345 -13.63 -16.86 -0.63
N PHE A 346 -12.83 -17.18 0.39
CA PHE A 346 -11.42 -16.82 0.48
C PHE A 346 -10.45 -17.95 0.12
N ASP A 347 -10.97 -19.15 -0.29
CA ASP A 347 -10.16 -20.34 -0.62
C ASP A 347 -9.27 -20.80 0.56
N LEU A 348 -9.85 -20.83 1.77
CA LEU A 348 -9.14 -21.12 3.00
C LEU A 348 -9.29 -22.57 3.48
N HIS A 349 -10.05 -23.44 2.81
CA HIS A 349 -10.27 -24.83 3.24
C HIS A 349 -8.99 -25.62 3.48
N ARG A 350 -7.94 -25.40 2.65
CA ARG A 350 -6.63 -26.06 2.82
C ARG A 350 -5.89 -25.64 4.11
N TYR A 351 -6.31 -24.55 4.73
CA TYR A 351 -5.71 -23.99 5.93
C TYR A 351 -6.60 -24.13 7.17
N GLU A 352 -7.69 -24.90 7.09
CA GLU A 352 -8.74 -24.99 8.10
C GLU A 352 -8.19 -25.21 9.51
N GLU A 353 -7.30 -26.19 9.68
CA GLU A 353 -6.67 -26.57 10.95
C GLU A 353 -5.29 -25.91 11.18
N VAL A 354 -4.86 -25.03 10.25
CA VAL A 354 -3.57 -24.36 10.34
C VAL A 354 -3.72 -23.09 11.17
N SER A 355 -2.73 -22.82 12.04
CA SER A 355 -2.69 -21.57 12.79
C SER A 355 -2.51 -20.39 11.84
N PRO A 356 -3.39 -19.38 11.88
CA PRO A 356 -3.26 -18.21 11.03
C PRO A 356 -1.92 -17.49 11.17
N ALA A 357 -1.31 -17.51 12.34
CA ALA A 357 -0.01 -16.88 12.60
C ALA A 357 1.14 -17.47 11.76
N THR A 358 0.98 -18.71 11.25
CA THR A 358 2.01 -19.38 10.40
C THR A 358 1.77 -19.17 8.90
N LEU A 359 0.68 -18.53 8.52
CA LEU A 359 0.32 -18.27 7.13
C LEU A 359 1.09 -17.06 6.56
N GLY A 360 1.16 -16.97 5.25
CA GLY A 360 1.63 -15.77 4.57
C GLY A 360 0.74 -14.55 4.85
N TYR A 361 1.26 -13.34 4.60
CA TYR A 361 0.52 -12.11 4.89
C TYR A 361 -0.85 -12.04 4.19
N GLY A 362 -0.91 -12.43 2.91
CA GLY A 362 -2.16 -12.43 2.14
C GLY A 362 -3.21 -13.39 2.69
N GLU A 363 -2.79 -14.60 3.11
CA GLU A 363 -3.68 -15.57 3.74
C GLU A 363 -4.15 -15.08 5.12
N ARG A 364 -3.26 -14.52 5.96
CA ARG A 364 -3.65 -13.91 7.24
C ARG A 364 -4.68 -12.80 7.03
N ARG A 365 -4.47 -11.96 6.01
CA ARG A 365 -5.42 -10.91 5.63
C ARG A 365 -6.79 -11.48 5.25
N ALA A 366 -6.81 -12.55 4.45
CA ALA A 366 -8.04 -13.25 4.07
C ALA A 366 -8.77 -13.83 5.29
N VAL A 367 -8.05 -14.41 6.25
CA VAL A 367 -8.62 -14.92 7.52
C VAL A 367 -9.24 -13.80 8.34
N ALA A 368 -8.51 -12.68 8.52
CA ALA A 368 -9.02 -11.52 9.25
C ALA A 368 -10.29 -10.90 8.61
N LEU A 369 -10.35 -10.86 7.29
CA LEU A 369 -11.55 -10.43 6.58
C LEU A 369 -12.70 -11.43 6.77
N ALA A 370 -12.42 -12.73 6.64
CA ALA A 370 -13.40 -13.80 6.80
C ALA A 370 -14.03 -13.81 8.19
N SER A 371 -13.24 -13.61 9.26
CA SER A 371 -13.72 -13.62 10.65
C SER A 371 -14.76 -12.51 10.92
N VAL A 372 -14.53 -11.30 10.38
CA VAL A 372 -15.48 -10.18 10.54
C VAL A 372 -16.73 -10.37 9.65
N LEU A 373 -16.55 -10.78 8.40
CA LEU A 373 -17.69 -10.99 7.49
C LEU A 373 -18.63 -12.11 7.95
N ALA A 374 -18.11 -13.13 8.63
CA ALA A 374 -18.92 -14.21 9.23
C ALA A 374 -19.89 -13.69 10.30
N MET A 375 -19.61 -12.56 10.95
CA MET A 375 -20.49 -11.95 11.97
C MET A 375 -21.77 -11.39 11.34
N ARG A 376 -21.74 -10.89 10.07
CA ARG A 376 -22.85 -10.24 9.37
C ARG A 376 -23.49 -9.10 10.17
N THR A 377 -22.65 -8.20 10.64
CA THR A 377 -23.09 -6.98 11.35
C THR A 377 -23.77 -6.00 10.38
N PRO A 378 -24.71 -5.15 10.84
CA PRO A 378 -25.38 -4.16 10.01
C PRO A 378 -24.43 -3.09 9.44
N ILE A 379 -23.32 -2.85 10.12
CA ILE A 379 -22.28 -1.89 9.70
C ILE A 379 -20.95 -2.62 9.60
N LEU A 380 -20.18 -2.35 8.53
CA LEU A 380 -18.81 -2.81 8.34
C LEU A 380 -17.89 -1.62 8.20
N VAL A 381 -16.82 -1.61 8.99
CA VAL A 381 -15.71 -0.66 8.90
C VAL A 381 -14.46 -1.43 8.47
N LEU A 382 -13.88 -1.02 7.36
CA LEU A 382 -12.78 -1.73 6.70
C LEU A 382 -11.59 -0.77 6.57
N ASP A 383 -10.50 -1.04 7.28
CA ASP A 383 -9.29 -0.22 7.21
C ASP A 383 -8.29 -0.87 6.24
N GLU A 384 -8.10 -0.26 5.06
CA GLU A 384 -7.25 -0.72 3.95
C GLU A 384 -7.44 -2.21 3.60
N PRO A 385 -8.67 -2.67 3.32
CA PRO A 385 -8.99 -4.10 3.29
C PRO A 385 -8.30 -4.88 2.17
N THR A 386 -7.87 -4.23 1.11
CA THR A 386 -7.24 -4.86 -0.07
C THR A 386 -5.71 -4.81 -0.05
N ALA A 387 -5.12 -4.12 0.93
CA ALA A 387 -3.67 -4.05 1.06
C ALA A 387 -3.06 -5.45 1.25
N GLY A 388 -2.04 -5.78 0.44
CA GLY A 388 -1.37 -7.09 0.47
C GLY A 388 -2.16 -8.27 -0.13
N LEU A 389 -3.35 -8.03 -0.69
CA LEU A 389 -4.07 -9.02 -1.49
C LEU A 389 -3.70 -8.88 -2.97
N ASP A 390 -3.62 -10.01 -3.68
CA ASP A 390 -3.54 -9.96 -5.13
C ASP A 390 -4.80 -9.36 -5.75
N HIS A 391 -4.71 -8.89 -6.98
CA HIS A 391 -5.83 -8.23 -7.66
C HIS A 391 -7.07 -9.13 -7.76
N ARG A 392 -6.91 -10.43 -8.02
CA ARG A 392 -8.02 -11.38 -8.16
C ARG A 392 -8.76 -11.58 -6.83
N LEU A 393 -8.03 -11.72 -5.74
CA LEU A 393 -8.60 -11.86 -4.40
C LEU A 393 -9.26 -10.55 -3.96
N SER A 394 -8.64 -9.41 -4.24
CA SER A 394 -9.21 -8.07 -4.00
C SER A 394 -10.53 -7.88 -4.73
N GLN A 395 -10.63 -8.26 -6.00
CA GLN A 395 -11.87 -8.18 -6.79
C GLN A 395 -12.97 -9.10 -6.22
N ARG A 396 -12.64 -10.34 -5.85
CA ARG A 396 -13.58 -11.28 -5.23
C ARG A 396 -14.11 -10.73 -3.91
N PHE A 397 -13.23 -10.20 -3.08
CA PHE A 397 -13.58 -9.60 -1.80
C PHE A 397 -14.48 -8.36 -1.99
N LEU A 398 -14.04 -7.37 -2.78
CA LEU A 398 -14.82 -6.15 -3.00
C LEU A 398 -16.18 -6.46 -3.67
N GLY A 399 -16.23 -7.46 -4.54
CA GLY A 399 -17.48 -7.96 -5.10
C GLY A 399 -18.42 -8.58 -4.04
N ALA A 400 -17.86 -9.30 -3.05
CA ALA A 400 -18.64 -9.83 -1.92
C ALA A 400 -19.15 -8.69 -1.01
N ILE A 401 -18.31 -7.74 -0.69
CA ILE A 401 -18.66 -6.52 0.09
C ILE A 401 -19.78 -5.74 -0.63
N LYS A 402 -19.67 -5.57 -1.95
CA LYS A 402 -20.71 -4.90 -2.73
C LYS A 402 -22.06 -5.59 -2.64
N ARG A 403 -22.07 -6.93 -2.71
CA ARG A 403 -23.31 -7.71 -2.53
C ARG A 403 -23.91 -7.54 -1.12
N LEU A 404 -23.09 -7.49 -0.06
CA LEU A 404 -23.56 -7.20 1.30
C LEU A 404 -24.17 -5.80 1.38
N ASN A 405 -23.55 -4.82 0.75
CA ASN A 405 -24.09 -3.47 0.68
C ASN A 405 -25.45 -3.42 -0.05
N GLU A 406 -25.60 -4.14 -1.17
CA GLU A 406 -26.85 -4.26 -1.91
C GLU A 406 -27.94 -4.96 -1.10
N GLN A 407 -27.58 -5.76 -0.09
CA GLN A 407 -28.48 -6.38 0.88
C GLN A 407 -28.80 -5.48 2.09
N GLY A 408 -28.30 -4.24 2.10
CA GLY A 408 -28.61 -3.25 3.12
C GLY A 408 -27.49 -2.98 4.15
N THR A 409 -26.37 -3.72 4.12
CA THR A 409 -25.23 -3.45 5.01
C THR A 409 -24.61 -2.09 4.69
N THR A 410 -24.44 -1.26 5.71
CA THR A 410 -23.70 0.02 5.59
C THR A 410 -22.20 -0.23 5.68
N ILE A 411 -21.42 0.38 4.80
CA ILE A 411 -19.98 0.13 4.71
C ILE A 411 -19.22 1.45 4.77
N VAL A 412 -18.19 1.49 5.62
CA VAL A 412 -17.18 2.56 5.64
C VAL A 412 -15.84 1.92 5.34
N MET A 413 -15.26 2.24 4.20
CA MET A 413 -13.99 1.68 3.74
C MET A 413 -12.93 2.76 3.62
N ILE A 414 -11.89 2.66 4.44
CA ILE A 414 -10.66 3.43 4.23
C ILE A 414 -9.90 2.78 3.10
N SER A 415 -9.52 3.54 2.08
CA SER A 415 -8.66 3.04 1.01
C SER A 415 -7.89 4.16 0.33
N HIS A 416 -6.66 3.84 -0.07
CA HIS A 416 -5.84 4.66 -0.98
C HIS A 416 -6.04 4.29 -2.45
N ASP A 417 -6.68 3.15 -2.71
CA ASP A 417 -7.08 2.74 -4.06
C ASP A 417 -8.33 3.52 -4.51
N MET A 418 -8.09 4.66 -5.15
CA MET A 418 -9.18 5.52 -5.64
C MET A 418 -10.06 4.84 -6.68
N ARG A 419 -9.53 3.86 -7.44
CA ARG A 419 -10.33 3.10 -8.42
C ARG A 419 -11.31 2.19 -7.74
N ALA A 420 -10.86 1.46 -6.68
CA ALA A 420 -11.74 0.66 -5.85
C ALA A 420 -12.82 1.54 -5.20
N VAL A 421 -12.45 2.70 -4.65
CA VAL A 421 -13.39 3.66 -4.07
C VAL A 421 -14.44 4.08 -5.10
N TYR A 422 -14.06 4.55 -6.28
CA TYR A 422 -15.00 5.00 -7.30
C TYR A 422 -15.84 3.88 -7.91
N ARG A 423 -15.29 2.68 -8.02
CA ARG A 423 -16.00 1.53 -8.57
C ARG A 423 -17.05 0.98 -7.63
N TYR A 424 -16.76 0.87 -6.33
CA TYR A 424 -17.58 0.16 -5.36
C TYR A 424 -18.37 1.07 -4.43
N CYS A 425 -17.83 2.21 -4.04
CA CYS A 425 -18.51 3.12 -3.11
C CYS A 425 -19.63 3.92 -3.78
N SER A 426 -20.62 4.31 -3.01
CA SER A 426 -21.68 5.25 -3.39
C SER A 426 -21.35 6.70 -3.00
N HIS A 427 -20.57 6.87 -1.92
CA HIS A 427 -20.21 8.18 -1.37
C HIS A 427 -18.70 8.22 -1.06
N VAL A 428 -18.16 9.42 -1.00
CA VAL A 428 -16.80 9.69 -0.52
C VAL A 428 -16.85 10.66 0.64
N LEU A 429 -16.13 10.34 1.70
CA LEU A 429 -15.81 11.20 2.82
C LEU A 429 -14.31 11.49 2.80
N GLN A 430 -13.95 12.76 2.58
CA GLN A 430 -12.55 13.17 2.55
C GLN A 430 -12.15 13.89 3.82
N LEU A 431 -11.10 13.39 4.48
CA LEU A 431 -10.48 14.02 5.63
C LEU A 431 -9.15 14.68 5.26
N GLN A 432 -8.91 15.84 5.84
CA GLN A 432 -7.63 16.55 5.81
C GLN A 432 -7.36 17.19 7.17
N ASP A 433 -6.20 16.92 7.75
CA ASP A 433 -5.74 17.50 9.02
C ASP A 433 -6.80 17.43 10.16
N GLY A 434 -7.50 16.30 10.25
CA GLY A 434 -8.55 16.07 11.24
C GLY A 434 -9.92 16.67 10.92
N HIS A 435 -10.10 17.35 9.80
CA HIS A 435 -11.36 17.98 9.39
C HIS A 435 -11.99 17.27 8.18
N VAL A 436 -13.32 17.32 8.09
CA VAL A 436 -14.05 16.91 6.88
C VAL A 436 -13.97 18.05 5.85
N VAL A 437 -13.28 17.79 4.74
CA VAL A 437 -13.18 18.76 3.63
C VAL A 437 -14.24 18.53 2.56
N GLN A 438 -14.70 17.28 2.42
CA GLN A 438 -15.74 16.93 1.47
C GLN A 438 -16.48 15.66 1.90
N PHE A 439 -17.81 15.65 1.76
CA PHE A 439 -18.63 14.45 1.88
C PHE A 439 -19.77 14.52 0.86
N GLY A 440 -19.96 13.46 0.07
CA GLY A 440 -21.02 13.43 -0.92
C GLY A 440 -21.02 12.18 -1.81
N PRO A 441 -22.07 12.05 -2.64
CA PRO A 441 -22.19 10.96 -3.59
C PRO A 441 -21.16 11.07 -4.73
N ILE A 442 -20.80 9.91 -5.27
CA ILE A 442 -19.91 9.79 -6.44
C ILE A 442 -20.77 9.93 -7.70
N ASP A 443 -20.49 10.94 -8.53
CA ASP A 443 -21.09 11.05 -9.85
C ASP A 443 -20.47 10.02 -10.81
N LYS A 444 -21.21 8.96 -11.08
CA LYS A 444 -20.82 7.90 -12.03
C LYS A 444 -21.36 8.17 -13.46
N THR A 445 -22.09 9.28 -13.67
CA THR A 445 -22.71 9.61 -14.97
C THR A 445 -21.79 10.41 -15.89
N GLY A 446 -20.70 10.96 -15.37
CA GLY A 446 -19.76 11.85 -16.07
C GLY A 446 -18.66 11.14 -16.88
N SER A 447 -18.83 9.91 -17.36
CA SER A 447 -17.91 9.34 -18.33
C SER A 447 -18.08 10.00 -19.69
N ALA A 448 -17.01 10.67 -20.17
CA ALA A 448 -16.84 11.29 -21.49
C ALA A 448 -17.38 12.74 -21.70
N GLN A 449 -16.80 13.69 -20.98
CA GLN A 449 -16.53 14.99 -21.60
C GLN A 449 -15.08 15.36 -21.28
N HIS A 450 -14.21 15.24 -22.29
CA HIS A 450 -12.86 15.81 -22.24
C HIS A 450 -12.94 17.27 -21.78
N PRO A 451 -12.21 17.71 -20.74
CA PRO A 451 -11.94 19.12 -20.60
C PRO A 451 -11.12 19.51 -21.84
N GLN A 452 -11.67 20.42 -22.64
CA GLN A 452 -10.86 21.14 -23.63
C GLN A 452 -9.63 21.66 -22.88
N ALA A 453 -8.46 21.20 -23.30
CA ALA A 453 -7.20 21.75 -22.88
C ALA A 453 -7.26 23.26 -23.15
N ASP A 454 -7.18 24.05 -22.09
CA ASP A 454 -6.95 25.49 -22.20
C ASP A 454 -5.67 25.67 -23.03
N GLN A 455 -5.90 26.20 -24.24
CA GLN A 455 -4.85 26.67 -25.12
C GLN A 455 -4.29 27.96 -24.51
N HIS A 456 -3.25 27.86 -23.71
CA HIS A 456 -2.27 28.90 -23.48
C HIS A 456 -1.01 28.31 -22.89
N GLU A 457 -0.14 27.93 -23.83
CA GLU A 457 1.29 28.21 -23.84
C GLU A 457 1.92 27.48 -25.04
N ARG A 458 1.95 28.20 -26.13
CA ARG A 458 2.78 27.83 -27.31
C ARG A 458 4.23 28.09 -26.91
N HIS A 459 4.96 27.06 -26.55
CA HIS A 459 6.42 27.11 -26.64
C HIS A 459 6.81 26.89 -28.10
N GLU A 460 7.35 27.93 -28.72
CA GLU A 460 7.98 27.89 -30.03
C GLU A 460 9.12 26.88 -30.01
N PRO A 461 9.30 26.09 -31.09
CA PRO A 461 10.47 25.23 -31.23
C PRO A 461 11.71 26.08 -31.52
N ILE A 462 12.69 26.00 -30.66
CA ILE A 462 14.03 26.57 -30.89
C ILE A 462 14.66 25.78 -32.04
N THR A 463 14.62 26.36 -33.23
CA THR A 463 15.39 25.91 -34.36
C THR A 463 16.84 26.34 -34.18
N ASN A 464 17.69 25.40 -33.81
CA ASN A 464 19.12 25.59 -33.82
C ASN A 464 19.72 24.97 -35.10
N THR A 465 19.74 25.77 -36.15
CA THR A 465 20.53 25.51 -37.35
C THR A 465 21.94 25.99 -37.14
N HIS A 466 22.87 25.09 -36.85
CA HIS A 466 24.27 25.36 -37.16
C HIS A 466 25.03 24.05 -37.47
N GLY A 467 25.39 23.94 -38.76
CA GLY A 467 26.73 23.51 -39.16
C GLY A 467 27.01 22.01 -39.32
N LEU A 468 26.37 21.37 -40.30
CA LEU A 468 26.96 20.17 -40.92
C LEU A 468 28.19 20.56 -41.76
N ARG A 469 29.39 20.35 -41.24
CA ARG A 469 30.60 20.27 -42.09
C ARG A 469 30.79 18.82 -42.52
N LYS A 470 30.65 18.62 -43.86
CA LYS A 470 31.09 17.44 -44.60
C LYS A 470 32.59 17.27 -44.43
N ILE A 471 33.06 16.10 -44.03
CA ILE A 471 34.41 15.63 -44.28
C ILE A 471 34.31 14.46 -45.22
N SER A 472 34.89 14.65 -46.37
CA SER A 472 34.91 13.76 -47.53
C SER A 472 35.86 12.59 -47.29
N LYS A 473 35.49 11.50 -47.94
CA LYS A 473 36.30 10.30 -48.14
C LYS A 473 37.66 10.63 -48.77
N HIS A 474 38.73 10.03 -48.23
CA HIS A 474 39.91 9.72 -48.99
C HIS A 474 40.28 8.26 -48.81
N HIS A 475 40.11 7.52 -49.87
CA HIS A 475 40.78 6.25 -50.16
C HIS A 475 42.28 6.51 -50.27
N ASN A 476 43.09 5.68 -49.65
CA ASN A 476 44.32 5.28 -50.30
C ASN A 476 44.75 3.86 -49.96
N LYS A 477 44.94 3.09 -51.03
CA LYS A 477 45.53 1.76 -51.08
C LYS A 477 47.06 1.90 -50.95
N THR A 478 47.67 0.95 -50.35
CA THR A 478 48.97 0.30 -50.64
C THR A 478 49.40 -0.37 -49.33
N GLY A 479 49.79 -1.62 -49.22
CA GLY A 479 50.44 -2.50 -50.15
C GLY A 479 51.54 -3.23 -49.40
N ARG A 480 51.38 -4.53 -49.24
CA ARG A 480 52.43 -5.57 -49.19
C ARG A 480 53.60 -5.58 -48.21
N LYS A 481 53.76 -6.74 -47.57
CA LYS A 481 54.99 -7.52 -47.25
C LYS A 481 55.68 -7.19 -45.91
N ARG A 482 55.68 -8.07 -44.96
CA ARG A 482 56.36 -9.36 -44.73
C ARG A 482 55.75 -10.07 -43.54
#